data_e6ca300d1c1de03142fa86d8a5cc1628
#
_entry.id   e6ca300d1c1de03142fa86d8a5cc1628
#
_cell.length_a   1.000
_cell.length_b   1.000
_cell.length_c   1.000
_cell.angle_alpha   90.00
_cell.angle_beta   90.00
_cell.angle_gamma   90.00
#
_symmetry.space_group_name_H-M   'P 1'
#
loop_
_entity.id
_entity.type
_entity.pdbx_description
1 polymer ?
#
loop_
_entity_poly.entity_id
_entity_poly.type
_entity_poly.pdbx_seq_one_letter_code
_entity_poly.pdbx_strand_id
1 'polypeptide(L)'
;MRVGVLEDDVDHAVLITQALHADGHSSEVYPTGARFLQAMVRETFDVLVLDWMLPDMTGIEVLDWLRQLEDRTPVLFVTSRDTENDIVEALRHGADDFLVKPPRRTELLARLKALKRRAESFAGVGVLAVGAFEFDPSSSSVRLHGELLDLTERQFQLALVLFRNPGRLLSRQYLLEAVWGLNAQVQTRTLDIHVSQLRALLRLSDNGWRINSVYAHGYRLEPLA
;
A
#
# COMPACT_ATOMS: atom_id res chain seq x y z
N MET A 1 -8.96 -0.90 -1.26
CA MET A 1 -7.64 -0.35 -0.89
C MET A 1 -7.63 0.01 0.59
N ARG A 2 -6.44 -0.05 1.19
CA ARG A 2 -6.20 0.38 2.57
C ARG A 2 -5.58 1.77 2.56
N VAL A 3 -6.19 2.73 3.25
CA VAL A 3 -5.79 4.13 3.24
C VAL A 3 -5.34 4.56 4.63
N GLY A 4 -4.14 5.13 4.73
CA GLY A 4 -3.67 5.80 5.94
C GLY A 4 -4.11 7.27 5.92
N VAL A 5 -4.77 7.74 6.96
CA VAL A 5 -5.31 9.11 7.05
C VAL A 5 -4.64 9.82 8.23
N LEU A 6 -3.89 10.86 7.95
CA LEU A 6 -3.28 11.74 8.93
C LEU A 6 -4.08 13.04 8.98
N GLU A 7 -4.92 13.17 9.99
CA GLU A 7 -5.89 14.26 10.16
C GLU A 7 -6.18 14.44 11.65
N ASP A 8 -5.98 15.62 12.18
CA ASP A 8 -6.21 15.93 13.59
C ASP A 8 -7.65 16.39 13.89
N ASP A 9 -8.33 16.95 12.89
CA ASP A 9 -9.74 17.32 13.00
C ASP A 9 -10.64 16.08 12.88
N VAL A 10 -11.36 15.80 13.96
CA VAL A 10 -12.23 14.62 14.07
C VAL A 10 -13.35 14.63 13.03
N ASP A 11 -13.95 15.77 12.73
CA ASP A 11 -15.06 15.88 11.79
C ASP A 11 -14.57 15.64 10.36
N HIS A 12 -13.42 16.19 9.99
CA HIS A 12 -12.79 15.91 8.70
C HIS A 12 -12.37 14.43 8.57
N ALA A 13 -11.77 13.86 9.60
CA ALA A 13 -11.42 12.45 9.63
C ALA A 13 -12.63 11.54 9.44
N VAL A 14 -13.75 11.85 10.10
CA VAL A 14 -15.03 11.14 9.94
C VAL A 14 -15.57 11.25 8.52
N LEU A 15 -15.55 12.42 7.91
CA LEU A 15 -16.00 12.60 6.53
C LEU A 15 -15.18 11.76 5.54
N ILE A 16 -13.85 11.78 5.67
CA ILE A 16 -12.93 11.01 4.82
C ILE A 16 -13.18 9.51 5.00
N THR A 17 -13.23 9.03 6.25
CA THR A 17 -13.38 7.60 6.56
C THR A 17 -14.74 7.06 6.13
N GLN A 18 -15.82 7.83 6.32
CA GLN A 18 -17.15 7.45 5.84
C GLN A 18 -17.19 7.34 4.31
N ALA A 19 -16.55 8.29 3.59
CA ALA A 19 -16.45 8.24 2.14
C ALA A 19 -15.73 6.97 1.67
N LEU A 20 -14.60 6.62 2.32
CA LEU A 20 -13.81 5.44 2.02
C LEU A 20 -14.56 4.14 2.30
N HIS A 21 -15.16 4.00 3.49
CA HIS A 21 -15.89 2.80 3.89
C HIS A 21 -17.12 2.55 3.00
N ALA A 22 -17.84 3.61 2.61
CA ALA A 22 -19.00 3.49 1.73
C ALA A 22 -18.64 3.07 0.29
N ASP A 23 -17.36 3.15 -0.10
CA ASP A 23 -16.81 2.67 -1.38
C ASP A 23 -16.05 1.33 -1.22
N GLY A 24 -16.18 0.68 -0.06
CA GLY A 24 -15.55 -0.63 0.21
C GLY A 24 -14.04 -0.56 0.45
N HIS A 25 -13.53 0.55 1.01
CA HIS A 25 -12.13 0.73 1.37
C HIS A 25 -11.94 0.69 2.89
N SER A 26 -10.78 0.22 3.36
CA SER A 26 -10.40 0.36 4.77
C SER A 26 -9.58 1.63 4.97
N SER A 27 -9.65 2.18 6.17
CA SER A 27 -8.86 3.33 6.56
C SER A 27 -8.44 3.25 8.02
N GLU A 28 -7.28 3.78 8.33
CA GLU A 28 -6.81 4.04 9.68
C GLU A 28 -6.48 5.51 9.83
N VAL A 29 -6.94 6.11 10.94
CA VAL A 29 -6.80 7.54 11.22
C VAL A 29 -5.75 7.76 12.30
N TYR A 30 -4.91 8.75 12.07
CA TYR A 30 -3.87 9.18 12.99
C TYR A 30 -4.01 10.68 13.23
N PRO A 31 -4.22 11.13 14.49
CA PRO A 31 -4.45 12.54 14.78
C PRO A 31 -3.15 13.35 14.93
N THR A 32 -1.99 12.72 14.85
CA THR A 32 -0.67 13.38 14.99
C THR A 32 0.35 12.75 14.07
N GLY A 33 1.30 13.56 13.60
CA GLY A 33 2.41 13.08 12.78
C GLY A 33 3.24 12.01 13.50
N ALA A 34 3.53 12.18 14.79
CA ALA A 34 4.30 11.20 15.56
C ALA A 34 3.64 9.82 15.60
N ARG A 35 2.32 9.74 15.80
CA ARG A 35 1.58 8.47 15.77
C ARG A 35 1.56 7.86 14.38
N PHE A 36 1.39 8.70 13.37
CA PHE A 36 1.42 8.26 11.98
C PHE A 36 2.78 7.66 11.61
N LEU A 37 3.88 8.35 11.89
CA LEU A 37 5.23 7.86 11.61
C LEU A 37 5.55 6.55 12.35
N GLN A 38 5.10 6.43 13.61
CA GLN A 38 5.23 5.18 14.36
C GLN A 38 4.45 4.03 13.70
N ALA A 39 3.27 4.30 13.15
CA ALA A 39 2.48 3.32 12.44
C ALA A 39 3.12 2.92 11.11
N MET A 40 3.71 3.86 10.35
CA MET A 40 4.34 3.57 9.06
C MET A 40 5.50 2.57 9.14
N VAL A 41 6.10 2.40 10.32
CA VAL A 41 7.12 1.35 10.55
C VAL A 41 6.52 -0.06 10.53
N ARG A 42 5.22 -0.21 10.79
CA ARG A 42 4.54 -1.49 11.03
C ARG A 42 3.41 -1.77 10.07
N GLU A 43 2.77 -0.71 9.58
CA GLU A 43 1.59 -0.79 8.74
C GLU A 43 1.93 -0.50 7.28
N THR A 44 1.08 -1.01 6.40
CA THR A 44 1.21 -0.81 4.96
C THR A 44 -0.09 -0.27 4.43
N PHE A 45 -0.01 0.77 3.60
CA PHE A 45 -1.17 1.40 2.96
C PHE A 45 -0.99 1.44 1.44
N ASP A 46 -2.09 1.41 0.71
CA ASP A 46 -2.10 1.60 -0.74
C ASP A 46 -1.91 3.06 -1.13
N VAL A 47 -2.50 3.98 -0.33
CA VAL A 47 -2.46 5.43 -0.52
C VAL A 47 -2.49 6.11 0.86
N LEU A 48 -1.84 7.25 0.98
CA LEU A 48 -1.88 8.10 2.18
C LEU A 48 -2.67 9.38 1.89
N VAL A 49 -3.47 9.79 2.86
CA VAL A 49 -4.14 11.09 2.90
C VAL A 49 -3.51 11.87 4.04
N LEU A 50 -2.89 13.01 3.75
CA LEU A 50 -2.22 13.83 4.74
C LEU A 50 -2.86 15.21 4.81
N ASP A 51 -3.15 15.69 6.03
CA ASP A 51 -3.32 17.12 6.22
C ASP A 51 -1.96 17.79 6.31
N TRP A 52 -1.93 19.05 5.92
CA TRP A 52 -0.73 19.90 6.03
C TRP A 52 -0.48 20.35 7.46
N MET A 53 -1.55 20.81 8.13
CA MET A 53 -1.48 21.43 9.46
C MET A 53 -1.84 20.40 10.52
N LEU A 54 -0.84 20.02 11.31
CA LEU A 54 -1.00 19.08 12.42
C LEU A 54 -0.50 19.72 13.71
N PRO A 55 -0.93 19.23 14.88
CA PRO A 55 -0.58 19.84 16.16
C PRO A 55 0.91 19.71 16.54
N ASP A 56 1.61 18.73 16.00
CA ASP A 56 2.99 18.37 16.40
C ASP A 56 4.04 18.60 15.29
N MET A 57 3.64 18.54 14.04
CA MET A 57 4.52 18.77 12.88
C MET A 57 3.69 19.10 11.65
N THR A 58 4.32 19.41 10.53
CA THR A 58 3.62 19.62 9.26
C THR A 58 3.50 18.34 8.45
N GLY A 59 2.47 18.23 7.61
CA GLY A 59 2.33 17.11 6.67
C GLY A 59 3.49 17.02 5.67
N ILE A 60 4.16 18.16 5.37
CA ILE A 60 5.37 18.18 4.55
C ILE A 60 6.54 17.48 5.24
N GLU A 61 6.76 17.73 6.53
CA GLU A 61 7.80 17.04 7.30
C GLU A 61 7.55 15.52 7.34
N VAL A 62 6.28 15.10 7.44
CA VAL A 62 5.91 13.69 7.34
C VAL A 62 6.22 13.13 5.95
N LEU A 63 5.88 13.86 4.88
CA LEU A 63 6.17 13.45 3.51
C LEU A 63 7.68 13.33 3.26
N ASP A 64 8.48 14.31 3.70
CA ASP A 64 9.93 14.30 3.57
C ASP A 64 10.53 13.07 4.28
N TRP A 65 10.06 12.75 5.48
CA TRP A 65 10.48 11.56 6.20
C TRP A 65 10.18 10.27 5.42
N LEU A 66 8.99 10.15 4.84
CA LEU A 66 8.62 9.00 4.01
C LEU A 66 9.56 8.86 2.79
N ARG A 67 9.84 9.96 2.11
CA ARG A 67 10.70 9.97 0.92
C ARG A 67 12.17 9.67 1.26
N GLN A 68 12.67 10.09 2.43
CA GLN A 68 13.99 9.71 2.94
C GLN A 68 14.13 8.20 3.20
N LEU A 69 13.04 7.53 3.57
CA LEU A 69 12.99 6.08 3.72
C LEU A 69 12.70 5.34 2.39
N GLU A 70 12.72 6.06 1.28
CA GLU A 70 12.38 5.51 -0.05
C GLU A 70 10.95 4.94 -0.12
N ASP A 71 10.07 5.29 0.83
CA ASP A 71 8.67 4.91 0.76
C ASP A 71 7.98 5.73 -0.36
N ARG A 72 7.55 5.02 -1.38
CA ARG A 72 6.89 5.58 -2.57
C ARG A 72 5.38 5.40 -2.53
N THR A 73 4.81 5.13 -1.38
CA THR A 73 3.35 5.10 -1.23
C THR A 73 2.77 6.43 -1.72
N PRO A 74 1.79 6.40 -2.63
CA PRO A 74 1.17 7.62 -3.14
C PRO A 74 0.57 8.47 -2.04
N VAL A 75 0.75 9.78 -2.13
CA VAL A 75 0.28 10.76 -1.13
C VAL A 75 -0.67 11.76 -1.78
N LEU A 76 -1.87 11.87 -1.20
CA LEU A 76 -2.84 12.93 -1.46
C LEU A 76 -2.85 13.90 -0.27
N PHE A 77 -2.51 15.14 -0.49
CA PHE A 77 -2.78 16.18 0.51
C PHE A 77 -4.25 16.58 0.48
N VAL A 78 -4.88 16.64 1.67
CA VAL A 78 -6.24 17.18 1.87
C VAL A 78 -6.17 18.22 2.97
N THR A 79 -6.18 19.50 2.61
CA THR A 79 -5.88 20.59 3.53
C THR A 79 -6.68 21.86 3.24
N SER A 80 -6.78 22.76 4.23
CA SER A 80 -7.41 24.06 4.06
C SER A 80 -6.53 25.09 3.34
N ARG A 81 -5.25 24.79 3.10
CA ARG A 81 -4.37 25.61 2.28
C ARG A 81 -4.77 25.49 0.82
N ASP A 82 -4.95 26.60 0.14
CA ASP A 82 -5.50 26.63 -1.22
C ASP A 82 -4.74 27.56 -2.18
N THR A 83 -3.63 28.16 -1.71
CA THR A 83 -2.83 29.04 -2.57
C THR A 83 -2.03 28.23 -3.59
N GLU A 84 -1.78 28.82 -4.75
CA GLU A 84 -0.94 28.21 -5.79
C GLU A 84 0.46 27.84 -5.26
N ASN A 85 1.02 28.67 -4.38
CA ASN A 85 2.32 28.39 -3.75
C ASN A 85 2.29 27.14 -2.87
N ASP A 86 1.24 26.95 -2.08
CA ASP A 86 1.07 25.76 -1.24
C ASP A 86 0.99 24.48 -2.09
N ILE A 87 0.23 24.52 -3.18
CA ILE A 87 0.11 23.39 -4.11
C ILE A 87 1.48 23.06 -4.74
N VAL A 88 2.20 24.09 -5.22
CA VAL A 88 3.53 23.92 -5.82
C VAL A 88 4.52 23.38 -4.78
N GLU A 89 4.46 23.84 -3.53
CA GLU A 89 5.32 23.36 -2.43
C GLU A 89 5.08 21.87 -2.17
N ALA A 90 3.82 21.44 -1.99
CA ALA A 90 3.49 20.03 -1.77
C ALA A 90 4.02 19.12 -2.90
N LEU A 91 3.78 19.52 -4.15
CA LEU A 91 4.22 18.75 -5.31
C LEU A 91 5.76 18.67 -5.43
N ARG A 92 6.49 19.76 -5.09
CA ARG A 92 7.97 19.75 -5.06
C ARG A 92 8.55 18.80 -4.02
N HIS A 93 7.89 18.65 -2.86
CA HIS A 93 8.26 17.69 -1.83
C HIS A 93 7.88 16.24 -2.17
N GLY A 94 7.21 16.03 -3.31
CA GLY A 94 6.88 14.69 -3.81
C GLY A 94 5.49 14.18 -3.42
N ALA A 95 4.53 15.11 -3.15
CA ALA A 95 3.12 14.77 -3.14
C ALA A 95 2.66 14.36 -4.55
N ASP A 96 1.78 13.39 -4.63
CA ASP A 96 1.29 12.87 -5.90
C ASP A 96 0.02 13.59 -6.38
N ASP A 97 -0.75 14.18 -5.45
CA ASP A 97 -1.92 15.02 -5.76
C ASP A 97 -2.29 15.88 -4.55
N PHE A 98 -3.22 16.83 -4.74
CA PHE A 98 -3.63 17.82 -3.76
C PHE A 98 -5.14 18.07 -3.86
N LEU A 99 -5.82 18.27 -2.72
CA LEU A 99 -7.25 18.53 -2.64
C LEU A 99 -7.56 19.50 -1.51
N VAL A 100 -8.37 20.52 -1.79
CA VAL A 100 -8.76 21.54 -0.81
C VAL A 100 -9.94 21.06 0.03
N LYS A 101 -9.91 21.31 1.34
CA LYS A 101 -11.00 21.03 2.29
C LYS A 101 -12.18 21.98 2.09
N PRO A 102 -13.42 21.53 2.29
CA PRO A 102 -13.83 20.16 2.52
C PRO A 102 -13.84 19.33 1.22
N PRO A 103 -13.28 18.10 1.22
CA PRO A 103 -13.23 17.29 0.02
C PRO A 103 -14.62 16.80 -0.36
N ARG A 104 -14.98 16.93 -1.63
CA ARG A 104 -16.20 16.28 -2.15
C ARG A 104 -15.94 14.78 -2.24
N ARG A 105 -16.87 13.96 -1.71
CA ARG A 105 -16.73 12.49 -1.70
C ARG A 105 -16.33 11.91 -3.05
N THR A 106 -17.02 12.29 -4.11
CA THR A 106 -16.78 11.76 -5.47
C THR A 106 -15.38 12.13 -5.97
N GLU A 107 -14.91 13.34 -5.68
CA GLU A 107 -13.58 13.81 -6.07
C GLU A 107 -12.48 13.11 -5.28
N LEU A 108 -12.62 13.02 -3.95
CA LEU A 108 -11.69 12.30 -3.08
C LEU A 108 -11.47 10.86 -3.58
N LEU A 109 -12.55 10.11 -3.78
CA LEU A 109 -12.50 8.72 -4.22
C LEU A 109 -11.90 8.58 -5.63
N ALA A 110 -12.24 9.49 -6.55
CA ALA A 110 -11.69 9.47 -7.91
C ALA A 110 -10.17 9.69 -7.90
N ARG A 111 -9.67 10.64 -7.12
CA ARG A 111 -8.24 10.93 -6.98
C ARG A 111 -7.48 9.77 -6.34
N LEU A 112 -7.98 9.21 -5.23
CA LEU A 112 -7.36 8.07 -4.57
C LEU A 112 -7.28 6.83 -5.49
N LYS A 113 -8.34 6.54 -6.24
CA LYS A 113 -8.34 5.46 -7.25
C LYS A 113 -7.34 5.74 -8.38
N ALA A 114 -7.21 7.00 -8.81
CA ALA A 114 -6.25 7.38 -9.84
C ALA A 114 -4.81 7.23 -9.34
N LEU A 115 -4.52 7.62 -8.10
CA LEU A 115 -3.22 7.48 -7.46
C LEU A 115 -2.82 6.01 -7.33
N LYS A 116 -3.71 5.17 -6.79
CA LYS A 116 -3.46 3.71 -6.72
C LYS A 116 -3.19 3.12 -8.10
N ARG A 117 -4.03 3.43 -9.10
CA ARG A 117 -3.85 2.94 -10.47
C ARG A 117 -2.52 3.37 -11.07
N ARG A 118 -2.07 4.63 -10.85
CA ARG A 118 -0.75 5.09 -11.31
C ARG A 118 0.38 4.29 -10.66
N ALA A 119 0.34 4.10 -9.34
CA ALA A 119 1.33 3.30 -8.63
C ALA A 119 1.36 1.84 -9.14
N GLU A 120 0.20 1.25 -9.40
CA GLU A 120 0.09 -0.09 -10.00
C GLU A 120 0.54 -0.12 -11.47
N SER A 121 0.35 0.96 -12.23
CA SER A 121 0.77 1.05 -13.64
C SER A 121 2.28 1.16 -13.79
N PHE A 122 3.00 1.70 -12.83
CA PHE A 122 4.46 1.59 -12.78
C PHE A 122 4.92 0.14 -12.54
N ALA A 123 4.06 -0.72 -11.97
CA ALA A 123 4.26 -2.16 -11.85
C ALA A 123 3.78 -2.96 -13.06
N GLY A 124 3.27 -2.29 -14.13
CA GLY A 124 2.84 -2.89 -15.39
C GLY A 124 1.39 -3.39 -15.38
N VAL A 125 0.57 -2.85 -16.32
CA VAL A 125 -0.71 -3.47 -16.73
C VAL A 125 -0.33 -4.58 -17.70
N GLY A 126 -0.35 -5.85 -17.26
CA GLY A 126 0.02 -6.99 -18.08
C GLY A 126 0.77 -8.05 -17.28
N VAL A 127 1.51 -8.88 -17.99
CA VAL A 127 2.38 -9.90 -17.39
C VAL A 127 3.49 -9.21 -16.60
N LEU A 128 3.55 -9.47 -15.29
CA LEU A 128 4.63 -9.00 -14.43
C LEU A 128 5.80 -9.98 -14.53
N ALA A 129 6.91 -9.54 -15.14
CA ALA A 129 8.14 -10.32 -15.21
C ALA A 129 9.14 -9.84 -14.12
N VAL A 130 9.56 -10.74 -13.24
CA VAL A 130 10.54 -10.47 -12.18
C VAL A 130 11.53 -11.63 -12.09
N GLY A 131 12.75 -11.43 -12.56
CA GLY A 131 13.74 -12.49 -12.68
C GLY A 131 13.24 -13.62 -13.59
N ALA A 132 13.19 -14.83 -13.06
CA ALA A 132 12.69 -16.01 -13.78
C ALA A 132 11.17 -16.19 -13.73
N PHE A 133 10.46 -15.31 -12.99
CA PHE A 133 9.02 -15.40 -12.79
C PHE A 133 8.25 -14.51 -13.76
N GLU A 134 7.16 -15.04 -14.30
CA GLU A 134 6.19 -14.32 -15.12
C GLU A 134 4.79 -14.54 -14.53
N PHE A 135 4.18 -13.47 -14.03
CA PHE A 135 2.83 -13.45 -13.46
C PHE A 135 1.86 -12.89 -14.49
N ASP A 136 0.87 -13.65 -14.88
CA ASP A 136 -0.23 -13.18 -15.73
C ASP A 136 -1.52 -13.02 -14.90
N PRO A 137 -1.89 -11.77 -14.56
CA PRO A 137 -3.11 -11.52 -13.78
C PRO A 137 -4.39 -11.86 -14.52
N SER A 138 -4.37 -11.88 -15.85
CA SER A 138 -5.57 -12.17 -16.65
C SER A 138 -5.99 -13.64 -16.59
N SER A 139 -5.03 -14.54 -16.44
CA SER A 139 -5.23 -15.98 -16.31
C SER A 139 -4.97 -16.51 -14.90
N SER A 140 -4.66 -15.62 -13.92
CA SER A 140 -4.24 -15.99 -12.56
C SER A 140 -3.14 -17.06 -12.56
N SER A 141 -2.17 -16.95 -13.48
CA SER A 141 -1.13 -17.93 -13.65
C SER A 141 0.28 -17.37 -13.42
N VAL A 142 1.18 -18.24 -12.99
CA VAL A 142 2.59 -17.93 -12.81
C VAL A 142 3.44 -18.94 -13.57
N ARG A 143 4.45 -18.45 -14.28
CA ARG A 143 5.48 -19.28 -14.91
C ARG A 143 6.83 -19.04 -14.25
N LEU A 144 7.59 -20.09 -14.08
CA LEU A 144 8.97 -20.08 -13.63
C LEU A 144 9.85 -20.70 -14.72
N HIS A 145 10.77 -19.94 -15.28
CA HIS A 145 11.58 -20.35 -16.45
C HIS A 145 10.70 -20.83 -17.63
N GLY A 146 9.51 -20.23 -17.82
CA GLY A 146 8.55 -20.61 -18.85
C GLY A 146 7.62 -21.77 -18.48
N GLU A 147 7.90 -22.54 -17.42
CA GLU A 147 7.06 -23.62 -16.93
C GLU A 147 5.92 -23.10 -16.04
N LEU A 148 4.70 -23.56 -16.31
CA LEU A 148 3.52 -23.19 -15.52
C LEU A 148 3.61 -23.83 -14.13
N LEU A 149 3.44 -23.01 -13.09
CA LEU A 149 3.35 -23.49 -11.70
C LEU A 149 1.88 -23.72 -11.33
N ASP A 150 1.63 -24.80 -10.61
CA ASP A 150 0.30 -25.13 -10.08
C ASP A 150 0.08 -24.41 -8.75
N LEU A 151 -0.55 -23.24 -8.81
CA LEU A 151 -0.92 -22.42 -7.65
C LEU A 151 -2.44 -22.29 -7.56
N THR A 152 -2.95 -22.35 -6.34
CA THR A 152 -4.35 -21.94 -6.10
C THR A 152 -4.51 -20.42 -6.29
N GLU A 153 -5.74 -19.97 -6.55
CA GLU A 153 -6.04 -18.53 -6.70
C GLU A 153 -5.48 -17.68 -5.54
N ARG A 154 -5.61 -18.13 -4.29
CA ARG A 154 -5.10 -17.41 -3.11
C ARG A 154 -3.57 -17.38 -3.05
N GLN A 155 -2.92 -18.45 -3.47
CA GLN A 155 -1.46 -18.50 -3.57
C GLN A 155 -0.96 -17.59 -4.68
N PHE A 156 -1.64 -17.57 -5.84
CA PHE A 156 -1.33 -16.66 -6.92
C PHE A 156 -1.46 -15.20 -6.47
N GLN A 157 -2.60 -14.81 -5.86
CA GLN A 157 -2.83 -13.45 -5.39
C GLN A 157 -1.79 -13.02 -4.36
N LEU A 158 -1.45 -13.87 -3.41
CA LEU A 158 -0.42 -13.58 -2.41
C LEU A 158 0.96 -13.41 -3.03
N ALA A 159 1.33 -14.29 -3.96
CA ALA A 159 2.59 -14.19 -4.69
C ALA A 159 2.65 -12.89 -5.50
N LEU A 160 1.58 -12.57 -6.24
CA LEU A 160 1.50 -11.36 -7.06
C LEU A 160 1.66 -10.08 -6.21
N VAL A 161 1.00 -10.03 -5.04
CA VAL A 161 1.13 -8.89 -4.12
C VAL A 161 2.56 -8.73 -3.62
N LEU A 162 3.23 -9.83 -3.26
CA LEU A 162 4.61 -9.82 -2.80
C LEU A 162 5.58 -9.38 -3.93
N PHE A 163 5.42 -9.92 -5.13
CA PHE A 163 6.29 -9.61 -6.27
C PHE A 163 6.05 -8.22 -6.89
N ARG A 164 4.89 -7.60 -6.62
CA ARG A 164 4.64 -6.18 -6.95
C ARG A 164 5.28 -5.21 -5.96
N ASN A 165 5.72 -5.69 -4.80
CA ASN A 165 6.27 -4.87 -3.73
C ASN A 165 7.62 -5.42 -3.21
N PRO A 166 8.63 -5.67 -4.08
CA PRO A 166 9.91 -6.19 -3.63
C PRO A 166 10.61 -5.17 -2.71
N GLY A 167 11.26 -5.66 -1.66
CA GLY A 167 11.95 -4.84 -0.66
C GLY A 167 11.02 -4.16 0.36
N ARG A 168 9.73 -4.04 0.08
CA ARG A 168 8.76 -3.39 0.96
C ARG A 168 8.27 -4.36 2.04
N LEU A 169 8.20 -3.90 3.28
CA LEU A 169 7.50 -4.61 4.34
C LEU A 169 5.99 -4.53 4.08
N LEU A 170 5.33 -5.68 3.97
CA LEU A 170 3.89 -5.78 3.85
C LEU A 170 3.32 -6.29 5.17
N SER A 171 2.48 -5.48 5.81
CA SER A 171 1.88 -5.87 7.09
C SER A 171 0.94 -7.06 6.94
N ARG A 172 0.77 -7.83 8.02
CA ARG A 172 -0.13 -8.99 8.02
C ARG A 172 -1.55 -8.59 7.65
N GLN A 173 -2.00 -7.47 8.19
CA GLN A 173 -3.33 -6.92 7.91
C GLN A 173 -3.48 -6.55 6.44
N TYR A 174 -2.49 -5.85 5.87
CA TYR A 174 -2.47 -5.50 4.44
C TYR A 174 -2.57 -6.76 3.56
N LEU A 175 -1.77 -7.79 3.82
CA LEU A 175 -1.77 -9.03 3.04
C LEU A 175 -3.10 -9.78 3.15
N LEU A 176 -3.70 -9.82 4.34
CA LEU A 176 -5.01 -10.44 4.55
C LEU A 176 -6.10 -9.69 3.77
N GLU A 177 -6.15 -8.37 3.87
CA GLU A 177 -7.12 -7.54 3.13
C GLU A 177 -6.93 -7.65 1.61
N ALA A 178 -5.69 -7.60 1.14
CA ALA A 178 -5.38 -7.66 -0.29
C ALA A 178 -5.78 -9.01 -0.94
N VAL A 179 -5.60 -10.11 -0.20
CA VAL A 179 -5.80 -11.46 -0.75
C VAL A 179 -7.18 -12.03 -0.44
N TRP A 180 -7.71 -11.81 0.77
CA TRP A 180 -9.00 -12.38 1.22
C TRP A 180 -10.13 -11.36 1.28
N GLY A 181 -9.83 -10.07 1.22
CA GLY A 181 -10.80 -8.99 1.29
C GLY A 181 -11.03 -8.46 2.71
N LEU A 182 -11.66 -7.28 2.81
CA LEU A 182 -11.83 -6.53 4.06
C LEU A 182 -12.67 -7.26 5.13
N ASN A 183 -13.64 -8.07 4.71
CA ASN A 183 -14.58 -8.75 5.60
C ASN A 183 -14.23 -10.22 5.88
N ALA A 184 -13.06 -10.66 5.44
CA ALA A 184 -12.65 -12.04 5.66
C ALA A 184 -12.23 -12.25 7.12
N GLN A 185 -12.99 -13.05 7.86
CA GLN A 185 -12.62 -13.51 9.20
C GLN A 185 -11.50 -14.58 9.10
N VAL A 186 -10.41 -14.23 8.44
CA VAL A 186 -9.28 -15.14 8.23
C VAL A 186 -8.26 -14.92 9.32
N GLN A 187 -7.90 -16.00 10.03
CA GLN A 187 -6.87 -15.94 11.07
C GLN A 187 -5.49 -15.69 10.43
N THR A 188 -4.64 -14.96 11.12
CA THR A 188 -3.25 -14.68 10.70
C THR A 188 -2.45 -15.97 10.43
N ARG A 189 -2.77 -17.07 11.11
CA ARG A 189 -2.18 -18.39 10.88
C ARG A 189 -2.38 -18.91 9.45
N THR A 190 -3.50 -18.59 8.81
CA THR A 190 -3.76 -18.94 7.41
C THR A 190 -2.75 -18.29 6.48
N LEU A 191 -2.42 -17.02 6.73
CA LEU A 191 -1.39 -16.30 5.96
C LEU A 191 -0.02 -16.99 6.12
N ASP A 192 0.34 -17.37 7.34
CA ASP A 192 1.64 -18.03 7.61
C ASP A 192 1.77 -19.36 6.84
N ILE A 193 0.68 -20.14 6.78
CA ILE A 193 0.63 -21.40 6.02
C ILE A 193 0.83 -21.12 4.53
N HIS A 194 0.11 -20.15 3.95
CA HIS A 194 0.24 -19.80 2.54
C HIS A 194 1.64 -19.29 2.20
N VAL A 195 2.25 -18.47 3.05
CA VAL A 195 3.63 -18.00 2.86
C VAL A 195 4.61 -19.18 2.90
N SER A 196 4.43 -20.12 3.82
CA SER A 196 5.26 -21.33 3.89
C SER A 196 5.15 -22.17 2.61
N GLN A 197 3.94 -22.36 2.11
CA GLN A 197 3.70 -23.11 0.87
C GLN A 197 4.31 -22.37 -0.33
N LEU A 198 4.17 -21.05 -0.45
CA LEU A 198 4.74 -20.26 -1.53
C LEU A 198 6.26 -20.34 -1.60
N ARG A 199 6.96 -20.34 -0.46
CA ARG A 199 8.42 -20.50 -0.42
C ARG A 199 8.86 -21.79 -1.13
N ALA A 200 8.11 -22.87 -0.93
CA ALA A 200 8.40 -24.17 -1.55
C ALA A 200 7.95 -24.22 -3.02
N LEU A 201 6.71 -23.82 -3.31
CA LEU A 201 6.12 -23.92 -4.67
C LEU A 201 6.88 -23.04 -5.68
N LEU A 202 7.27 -21.84 -5.28
CA LEU A 202 8.04 -20.92 -6.13
C LEU A 202 9.55 -21.21 -6.12
N ARG A 203 10.03 -22.16 -5.31
CA ARG A 203 11.46 -22.47 -5.17
C ARG A 203 12.28 -21.19 -5.02
N LEU A 204 11.84 -20.31 -4.12
CA LEU A 204 12.32 -18.93 -4.06
C LEU A 204 13.84 -18.85 -3.89
N SER A 205 14.41 -19.64 -2.99
CA SER A 205 15.87 -19.64 -2.73
C SER A 205 16.68 -20.03 -3.95
N ASP A 206 16.20 -20.98 -4.75
CA ASP A 206 16.89 -21.46 -5.96
C ASP A 206 16.82 -20.42 -7.09
N ASN A 207 15.86 -19.49 -7.01
CA ASN A 207 15.60 -18.47 -8.01
C ASN A 207 15.99 -17.06 -7.56
N GLY A 208 16.87 -16.95 -6.55
CA GLY A 208 17.45 -15.68 -6.13
C GLY A 208 16.52 -14.81 -5.28
N TRP A 209 15.48 -15.38 -4.66
CA TRP A 209 14.53 -14.64 -3.85
C TRP A 209 14.30 -15.28 -2.48
N ARG A 210 13.88 -14.48 -1.51
CA ARG A 210 13.40 -14.96 -0.22
C ARG A 210 12.23 -14.12 0.28
N ILE A 211 11.29 -14.76 0.97
CA ILE A 211 10.27 -14.07 1.78
C ILE A 211 10.75 -14.09 3.22
N ASN A 212 11.17 -12.94 3.74
CA ASN A 212 11.53 -12.79 5.14
C ASN A 212 10.29 -12.54 5.99
N SER A 213 10.23 -13.21 7.15
CA SER A 213 9.26 -12.89 8.18
C SER A 213 9.85 -11.80 9.08
N VAL A 214 9.17 -10.65 9.16
CA VAL A 214 9.52 -9.61 10.12
C VAL A 214 8.63 -9.80 11.33
N TYR A 215 9.24 -10.18 12.46
CA TYR A 215 8.52 -10.57 13.68
C TYR A 215 7.45 -9.54 14.07
N ALA A 216 6.25 -10.02 14.38
CA ALA A 216 5.05 -9.25 14.74
C ALA A 216 4.56 -8.21 13.68
N HIS A 217 5.25 -8.02 12.55
CA HIS A 217 4.90 -7.00 11.56
C HIS A 217 4.29 -7.61 10.28
N GLY A 218 5.03 -8.48 9.60
CA GLY A 218 4.56 -9.05 8.34
C GLY A 218 5.64 -9.77 7.56
N TYR A 219 5.62 -9.58 6.24
CA TYR A 219 6.52 -10.26 5.31
C TYR A 219 7.15 -9.26 4.34
N ARG A 220 8.37 -9.58 3.91
CA ARG A 220 9.11 -8.84 2.90
C ARG A 220 9.71 -9.80 1.89
N LEU A 221 9.44 -9.57 0.60
CA LEU A 221 10.13 -10.28 -0.49
C LEU A 221 11.42 -9.54 -0.82
N GLU A 222 12.54 -10.23 -0.79
CA GLU A 222 13.87 -9.65 -1.04
C GLU A 222 14.66 -10.52 -2.02
N PRO A 223 15.50 -9.91 -2.88
CA PRO A 223 16.50 -10.68 -3.62
C PRO A 223 17.50 -11.30 -2.65
N LEU A 224 18.00 -12.47 -2.99
CA LEU A 224 19.20 -13.04 -2.35
C LEU A 224 20.41 -12.31 -2.92
N ALA A 225 21.30 -11.86 -2.02
CA ALA A 225 22.56 -11.21 -2.39
C ALA A 225 23.53 -12.24 -3.01
#